data_8914e177610550e8e7c7ed661472d17b
#
_entry.id   8914e177610550e8e7c7ed661472d17b
#
_cell.length_a   1.000
_cell.length_b   1.000
_cell.length_c   1.000
_cell.angle_alpha   90.00
_cell.angle_beta   90.00
_cell.angle_gamma   90.00
#
_symmetry.space_group_name_H-M   'P 1'
#
loop_
_entity.id
_entity.type
_entity.pdbx_description
1 polymer ?
#
loop_
_entity_poly.entity_id
_entity_poly.type
_entity_poly.pdbx_seq_one_letter_code
_entity_poly.pdbx_strand_id
1 'polypeptide(L)'
;LEALKEEEKACQKWLDIPVGHCLRNMKVKDEFEARLHKHPIISYFNQVQKEITGADISANALFMGATGFKETVTVRDIVSTYVYPNTFVVKKVTGKILKEYLEKSAEYWTVNGNEIGVNPIYDWPKPQHFNYDMVDGIEYTIKVSNPVGSRIIDLTYEGLPVTEDQVFNLALNNYRASGGGDYEMIANAPVVKELSTDMVEGLIKYITANPEITCDHKDNIKVIL
;
A
#
# COMPACT_ATOMS: atom_id res chain seq x y z
N LEU A 1 -13.75 35.49 12.45
CA LEU A 1 -14.25 35.08 11.12
C LEU A 1 -13.25 35.45 10.01
N GLU A 2 -12.63 36.65 10.05
CA GLU A 2 -11.67 37.10 9.01
C GLU A 2 -10.32 36.34 9.09
N ALA A 3 -9.77 36.14 10.30
CA ALA A 3 -8.59 35.34 10.53
C ALA A 3 -8.74 33.89 10.04
N LEU A 4 -9.89 33.25 10.28
CA LEU A 4 -10.18 31.90 9.77
C LEU A 4 -10.20 31.83 8.24
N LYS A 5 -10.67 32.89 7.57
CA LYS A 5 -10.65 32.98 6.10
C LYS A 5 -9.24 33.13 5.54
N GLU A 6 -8.38 33.84 6.24
CA GLU A 6 -6.97 34.00 5.84
C GLU A 6 -6.21 32.69 6.02
N GLU A 7 -6.41 31.98 7.13
CA GLU A 7 -5.83 30.66 7.39
C GLU A 7 -6.31 29.63 6.36
N GLU A 8 -7.63 29.61 6.08
CA GLU A 8 -8.19 28.75 5.04
C GLU A 8 -7.56 29.01 3.67
N LYS A 9 -7.43 30.31 3.30
CA LYS A 9 -6.81 30.70 2.04
C LYS A 9 -5.33 30.30 1.96
N ALA A 10 -4.61 30.43 3.08
CA ALA A 10 -3.21 30.01 3.17
C ALA A 10 -3.09 28.48 3.02
N CYS A 11 -3.95 27.72 3.68
CA CYS A 11 -4.02 26.26 3.57
C CYS A 11 -4.32 25.82 2.12
N GLN A 12 -5.30 26.43 1.46
CA GLN A 12 -5.63 26.13 0.06
C GLN A 12 -4.44 26.41 -0.87
N LYS A 13 -3.74 27.53 -0.67
CA LYS A 13 -2.55 27.84 -1.45
C LYS A 13 -1.43 26.83 -1.24
N TRP A 14 -1.22 26.37 -0.01
CA TRP A 14 -0.22 25.34 0.29
C TRP A 14 -0.56 24.02 -0.36
N LEU A 15 -1.82 23.61 -0.29
CA LEU A 15 -2.29 22.38 -0.93
C LEU A 15 -2.10 22.40 -2.46
N ASP A 16 -2.18 23.55 -3.09
CA ASP A 16 -2.06 23.69 -4.55
C ASP A 16 -0.60 23.88 -5.04
N ILE A 17 0.40 23.81 -4.13
CA ILE A 17 1.81 23.87 -4.52
C ILE A 17 2.16 22.62 -5.34
N PRO A 18 2.67 22.78 -6.58
CA PRO A 18 3.22 21.68 -7.35
C PRO A 18 4.49 21.16 -6.70
N VAL A 19 4.62 19.85 -6.53
CA VAL A 19 5.77 19.20 -5.90
C VAL A 19 6.46 18.22 -6.84
N GLY A 20 5.77 17.76 -7.90
CA GLY A 20 6.34 16.80 -8.84
C GLY A 20 5.61 16.75 -10.17
N HIS A 21 6.23 16.05 -11.12
CA HIS A 21 5.72 15.76 -12.44
C HIS A 21 5.68 14.25 -12.67
N CYS A 22 4.50 13.72 -12.90
CA CYS A 22 4.28 12.30 -13.09
C CYS A 22 4.35 11.96 -14.59
N LEU A 23 5.32 11.13 -14.98
CA LEU A 23 5.53 10.73 -16.38
C LEU A 23 4.45 9.79 -16.94
N ARG A 24 3.64 9.19 -16.06
CA ARG A 24 2.46 8.40 -16.44
C ARG A 24 1.26 8.80 -15.60
N ASN A 25 0.09 8.82 -16.20
CA ASN A 25 -1.14 9.07 -15.46
C ASN A 25 -1.41 7.92 -14.48
N MET A 26 -1.42 8.24 -13.17
CA MET A 26 -1.71 7.31 -12.08
C MET A 26 -3.01 7.69 -11.35
N LYS A 27 -3.98 8.29 -12.05
CA LYS A 27 -5.32 8.53 -11.48
C LYS A 27 -6.05 7.23 -11.26
N VAL A 28 -6.60 7.06 -10.06
CA VAL A 28 -7.48 5.95 -9.73
C VAL A 28 -8.87 6.27 -10.32
N LYS A 29 -9.32 5.44 -11.25
CA LYS A 29 -10.63 5.56 -11.92
C LYS A 29 -11.64 4.54 -11.41
N ASP A 30 -11.15 3.35 -11.07
CA ASP A 30 -11.91 2.24 -10.55
C ASP A 30 -11.10 1.60 -9.43
N GLU A 31 -11.64 1.63 -8.22
CA GLU A 31 -10.95 1.13 -7.04
C GLU A 31 -10.90 -0.40 -7.00
N PHE A 32 -11.91 -1.08 -7.57
CA PHE A 32 -11.92 -2.54 -7.64
C PHE A 32 -10.80 -3.02 -8.58
N GLU A 33 -10.74 -2.50 -9.80
CA GLU A 33 -9.69 -2.79 -10.77
C GLU A 33 -8.30 -2.42 -10.25
N ALA A 34 -8.22 -1.29 -9.54
CA ALA A 34 -6.97 -0.81 -8.94
C ALA A 34 -6.45 -1.74 -7.84
N ARG A 35 -7.32 -2.46 -7.14
CA ARG A 35 -6.95 -3.49 -6.16
C ARG A 35 -6.70 -4.84 -6.84
N LEU A 36 -7.51 -5.20 -7.83
CA LEU A 36 -7.39 -6.48 -8.55
C LEU A 36 -6.06 -6.60 -9.30
N HIS A 37 -5.63 -5.50 -9.92
CA HIS A 37 -4.43 -5.44 -10.76
C HIS A 37 -3.28 -4.62 -10.15
N LYS A 38 -3.32 -4.34 -8.86
CA LYS A 38 -2.34 -3.50 -8.17
C LYS A 38 -2.00 -2.21 -8.94
N HIS A 39 -2.75 -1.15 -8.68
CA HIS A 39 -2.57 0.13 -9.39
C HIS A 39 -1.14 0.70 -9.25
N PRO A 40 -0.59 1.35 -10.29
CA PRO A 40 0.75 1.96 -10.26
C PRO A 40 1.02 2.89 -9.07
N ILE A 41 0.00 3.58 -8.53
CA ILE A 41 0.16 4.43 -7.35
C ILE A 41 0.59 3.64 -6.11
N ILE A 42 0.15 2.38 -5.98
CA ILE A 42 0.57 1.49 -4.89
C ILE A 42 2.04 1.08 -5.06
N SER A 43 2.44 0.73 -6.29
CA SER A 43 3.86 0.46 -6.60
C SER A 43 4.73 1.67 -6.28
N TYR A 44 4.28 2.87 -6.62
CA TYR A 44 5.01 4.09 -6.32
C TYR A 44 5.14 4.34 -4.80
N PHE A 45 4.05 4.18 -4.04
CA PHE A 45 4.12 4.32 -2.58
C PHE A 45 5.02 3.27 -1.94
N ASN A 46 4.96 2.03 -2.41
CA ASN A 46 5.85 0.97 -1.97
C ASN A 46 7.32 1.27 -2.30
N GLN A 47 7.60 1.78 -3.50
CA GLN A 47 8.94 2.22 -3.90
C GLN A 47 9.47 3.30 -2.96
N VAL A 48 8.71 4.38 -2.75
CA VAL A 48 9.10 5.49 -1.87
C VAL A 48 9.30 4.99 -0.43
N GLN A 49 8.40 4.14 0.07
CA GLN A 49 8.50 3.56 1.41
C GLN A 49 9.77 2.73 1.58
N LYS A 50 10.14 1.91 0.57
CA LYS A 50 11.40 1.15 0.57
C LYS A 50 12.62 2.08 0.57
N GLU A 51 12.62 3.12 -0.24
CA GLU A 51 13.75 4.06 -0.33
C GLU A 51 13.94 4.87 0.96
N ILE A 52 12.86 5.32 1.60
CA ILE A 52 12.92 6.04 2.88
C ILE A 52 13.38 5.11 4.03
N THR A 53 12.93 3.88 4.03
CA THR A 53 13.17 2.96 5.15
C THR A 53 14.41 2.09 4.98
N GLY A 54 14.81 1.78 3.75
CA GLY A 54 15.84 0.81 3.40
C GLY A 54 15.38 -0.64 3.53
N ALA A 55 14.06 -0.89 3.50
CA ALA A 55 13.51 -2.24 3.63
C ALA A 55 13.62 -3.06 2.33
N ASP A 56 13.63 -4.40 2.46
CA ASP A 56 13.69 -5.31 1.33
C ASP A 56 12.39 -5.34 0.55
N ILE A 57 11.26 -5.37 1.27
CA ILE A 57 9.90 -5.43 0.76
C ILE A 57 9.01 -4.38 1.44
N SER A 58 7.92 -4.00 0.79
CA SER A 58 7.04 -2.94 1.27
C SER A 58 5.59 -3.24 0.96
N ALA A 59 4.69 -2.90 1.86
CA ALA A 59 3.25 -3.13 1.73
C ALA A 59 2.46 -1.84 1.93
N ASN A 60 1.50 -1.61 1.03
CA ASN A 60 0.50 -0.55 1.12
C ASN A 60 -0.86 -1.03 0.63
N ALA A 61 -1.92 -0.44 1.17
CA ALA A 61 -3.29 -0.62 0.70
C ALA A 61 -3.73 0.58 -0.16
N LEU A 62 -4.69 0.35 -1.06
CA LEU A 62 -5.41 1.44 -1.71
C LEU A 62 -6.56 1.89 -0.80
N PHE A 63 -6.46 3.11 -0.30
CA PHE A 63 -7.49 3.69 0.54
C PHE A 63 -8.73 4.05 -0.29
N MET A 64 -9.88 4.00 0.35
CA MET A 64 -11.14 4.39 -0.28
C MET A 64 -11.13 5.90 -0.58
N GLY A 65 -11.54 6.26 -1.79
CA GLY A 65 -11.53 7.64 -2.26
C GLY A 65 -10.16 8.16 -2.68
N ALA A 66 -9.12 7.31 -2.72
CA ALA A 66 -7.80 7.71 -3.19
C ALA A 66 -7.85 8.22 -4.64
N THR A 67 -7.38 9.45 -4.88
CA THR A 67 -7.48 10.09 -6.19
C THR A 67 -6.39 9.66 -7.17
N GLY A 68 -5.25 9.24 -6.65
CA GLY A 68 -4.05 9.00 -7.45
C GLY A 68 -3.43 10.29 -8.00
N PHE A 69 -2.41 10.16 -8.87
CA PHE A 69 -1.64 11.27 -9.40
C PHE A 69 -1.94 11.55 -10.87
N LYS A 70 -2.05 12.83 -11.22
CA LYS A 70 -2.08 13.36 -12.59
C LYS A 70 -0.67 13.84 -12.99
N GLU A 71 -0.53 14.38 -14.20
CA GLU A 71 0.75 14.86 -14.74
C GLU A 71 1.46 15.84 -13.79
N THR A 72 0.80 16.92 -13.37
CA THR A 72 1.32 17.81 -12.33
C THR A 72 0.80 17.37 -10.97
N VAL A 73 1.69 16.97 -10.08
CA VAL A 73 1.36 16.51 -8.73
C VAL A 73 1.51 17.65 -7.73
N THR A 74 0.45 17.93 -7.00
CA THR A 74 0.40 18.93 -5.94
C THR A 74 0.40 18.26 -4.56
N VAL A 75 0.63 19.04 -3.51
CA VAL A 75 0.44 18.57 -2.13
C VAL A 75 -0.96 18.00 -1.93
N ARG A 76 -1.99 18.64 -2.51
CA ARG A 76 -3.38 18.17 -2.49
C ARG A 76 -3.53 16.76 -3.06
N ASP A 77 -2.89 16.47 -4.18
CA ASP A 77 -2.96 15.14 -4.79
C ASP A 77 -2.37 14.08 -3.85
N ILE A 78 -1.29 14.39 -3.13
CA ILE A 78 -0.69 13.47 -2.14
C ILE A 78 -1.62 13.25 -0.97
N VAL A 79 -2.13 14.31 -0.34
CA VAL A 79 -3.04 14.24 0.81
C VAL A 79 -4.36 13.52 0.46
N SER A 80 -4.88 13.74 -0.75
CA SER A 80 -6.11 13.08 -1.23
C SER A 80 -5.90 11.63 -1.65
N THR A 81 -4.67 11.19 -1.84
CA THR A 81 -4.35 9.80 -2.20
C THR A 81 -3.94 8.98 -0.98
N TYR A 82 -3.14 9.56 -0.08
CA TYR A 82 -2.78 8.97 1.20
C TYR A 82 -3.48 9.72 2.33
N VAL A 83 -4.64 9.21 2.77
CA VAL A 83 -5.61 9.96 3.60
C VAL A 83 -5.44 9.77 5.12
N TYR A 84 -4.55 8.87 5.56
CA TYR A 84 -4.37 8.57 6.99
C TYR A 84 -3.05 9.11 7.54
N PRO A 85 -3.05 9.63 8.78
CA PRO A 85 -1.84 10.13 9.45
C PRO A 85 -1.02 8.95 10.02
N ASN A 86 -0.41 8.18 9.14
CA ASN A 86 0.42 7.03 9.51
C ASN A 86 1.91 7.41 9.51
N THR A 87 2.71 6.64 10.22
CA THR A 87 4.18 6.70 10.23
C THR A 87 4.80 5.45 9.63
N PHE A 88 6.10 5.48 9.30
CA PHE A 88 6.82 4.35 8.73
C PHE A 88 7.34 3.40 9.82
N VAL A 89 7.09 2.12 9.67
CA VAL A 89 7.63 1.07 10.53
C VAL A 89 8.24 -0.04 9.69
N VAL A 90 9.39 -0.55 10.08
CA VAL A 90 10.00 -1.74 9.49
C VAL A 90 9.95 -2.88 10.49
N LYS A 91 9.36 -3.99 10.08
CA LYS A 91 9.29 -5.24 10.84
C LYS A 91 10.21 -6.29 10.24
N LYS A 92 10.84 -7.08 11.11
CA LYS A 92 11.59 -8.27 10.68
C LYS A 92 10.65 -9.46 10.62
N VAL A 93 10.45 -10.01 9.42
CA VAL A 93 9.54 -11.12 9.19
C VAL A 93 10.27 -12.31 8.58
N THR A 94 9.85 -13.52 8.92
CA THR A 94 10.31 -14.73 8.21
C THR A 94 9.41 -14.98 7.00
N GLY A 95 9.85 -15.82 6.06
CA GLY A 95 9.02 -16.20 4.91
C GLY A 95 7.71 -16.87 5.33
N LYS A 96 7.71 -17.60 6.46
CA LYS A 96 6.50 -18.14 7.07
C LYS A 96 5.54 -17.02 7.48
N ILE A 97 6.01 -16.03 8.25
CA ILE A 97 5.20 -14.87 8.67
C ILE A 97 4.73 -14.06 7.46
N LEU A 98 5.59 -13.87 6.46
CA LEU A 98 5.24 -13.20 5.21
C LEU A 98 4.10 -13.93 4.50
N LYS A 99 4.16 -15.25 4.39
CA LYS A 99 3.08 -16.04 3.78
C LYS A 99 1.77 -15.92 4.58
N GLU A 100 1.81 -16.03 5.90
CA GLU A 100 0.64 -15.82 6.76
C GLU A 100 0.04 -14.43 6.57
N TYR A 101 0.87 -13.39 6.44
CA TYR A 101 0.47 -12.03 6.14
C TYR A 101 -0.25 -11.90 4.80
N LEU A 102 0.31 -12.50 3.75
CA LEU A 102 -0.29 -12.51 2.41
C LEU A 102 -1.59 -13.31 2.37
N GLU A 103 -1.67 -14.44 3.08
CA GLU A 103 -2.91 -15.24 3.21
C GLU A 103 -4.01 -14.43 3.91
N LYS A 104 -3.67 -13.65 4.95
CA LYS A 104 -4.61 -12.73 5.60
C LYS A 104 -5.11 -11.67 4.63
N SER A 105 -4.21 -11.06 3.86
CA SER A 105 -4.58 -10.10 2.81
C SER A 105 -5.49 -10.73 1.75
N ALA A 106 -5.22 -11.98 1.36
CA ALA A 106 -5.98 -12.71 0.35
C ALA A 106 -7.43 -13.03 0.76
N GLU A 107 -7.78 -12.95 2.06
CA GLU A 107 -9.17 -13.07 2.54
C GLU A 107 -10.10 -11.99 1.97
N TYR A 108 -9.53 -10.88 1.50
CA TYR A 108 -10.25 -9.78 0.86
C TYR A 108 -11.06 -10.22 -0.35
N TRP A 109 -10.58 -11.22 -1.08
CA TRP A 109 -11.20 -11.70 -2.30
C TRP A 109 -12.16 -12.85 -2.04
N THR A 110 -13.17 -12.98 -2.88
CA THR A 110 -14.10 -14.12 -2.89
C THR A 110 -14.47 -14.50 -4.31
N VAL A 111 -14.96 -15.73 -4.48
CA VAL A 111 -15.55 -16.18 -5.74
C VAL A 111 -17.03 -15.83 -5.73
N ASN A 112 -17.48 -15.10 -6.75
CA ASN A 112 -18.87 -14.74 -6.96
C ASN A 112 -19.34 -15.30 -8.33
N GLY A 113 -19.95 -16.47 -8.32
CA GLY A 113 -20.23 -17.20 -9.55
C GLY A 113 -18.94 -17.62 -10.26
N ASN A 114 -18.68 -17.07 -11.44
CA ASN A 114 -17.48 -17.30 -12.24
C ASN A 114 -16.54 -16.08 -12.24
N GLU A 115 -16.73 -15.15 -11.33
CA GLU A 115 -15.98 -13.91 -11.25
C GLU A 115 -15.33 -13.74 -9.87
N ILE A 116 -14.28 -12.93 -9.81
CA ILE A 116 -13.66 -12.52 -8.57
C ILE A 116 -14.45 -11.33 -8.02
N GLY A 117 -14.78 -11.37 -6.75
CA GLY A 117 -15.45 -10.30 -6.04
C GLY A 117 -14.76 -9.96 -4.72
N VAL A 118 -15.21 -8.88 -4.07
CA VAL A 118 -14.79 -8.53 -2.72
C VAL A 118 -15.57 -9.37 -1.71
N ASN A 119 -14.90 -9.90 -0.70
CA ASN A 119 -15.53 -10.60 0.39
C ASN A 119 -16.42 -9.63 1.19
N PRO A 120 -17.72 -9.90 1.35
CA PRO A 120 -18.68 -8.98 1.99
C PRO A 120 -18.30 -8.50 3.38
N ILE A 121 -17.47 -9.22 4.12
CA ILE A 121 -16.99 -8.78 5.45
C ILE A 121 -16.15 -7.49 5.38
N TYR A 122 -15.57 -7.17 4.21
CA TYR A 122 -14.81 -5.93 3.99
C TYR A 122 -15.68 -4.76 3.54
N ASP A 123 -16.97 -5.00 3.23
CA ASP A 123 -17.93 -3.96 2.87
C ASP A 123 -18.90 -3.65 4.03
N TRP A 124 -19.29 -4.65 4.82
CA TRP A 124 -20.29 -4.53 5.86
C TRP A 124 -19.78 -5.07 7.21
N PRO A 125 -20.12 -4.44 8.35
CA PRO A 125 -20.97 -3.25 8.52
C PRO A 125 -20.29 -1.92 8.21
N LYS A 126 -18.98 -1.94 7.96
CA LYS A 126 -18.18 -0.75 7.64
C LYS A 126 -17.16 -1.11 6.57
N PRO A 127 -17.03 -0.31 5.50
CA PRO A 127 -16.01 -0.53 4.48
C PRO A 127 -14.59 -0.56 5.08
N GLN A 128 -13.83 -1.62 4.77
CA GLN A 128 -12.49 -1.88 5.31
C GLN A 128 -11.49 -2.24 4.21
N HIS A 129 -11.63 -1.65 3.01
CA HIS A 129 -10.76 -1.91 1.88
C HIS A 129 -9.27 -1.61 2.15
N PHE A 130 -8.99 -0.78 3.16
CA PHE A 130 -7.64 -0.50 3.67
C PHE A 130 -6.99 -1.70 4.36
N ASN A 131 -7.70 -2.80 4.54
CA ASN A 131 -7.16 -4.06 5.08
C ASN A 131 -6.66 -5.02 3.99
N TYR A 132 -6.74 -4.65 2.70
CA TYR A 132 -6.11 -5.37 1.61
C TYR A 132 -4.78 -4.73 1.25
N ASP A 133 -3.69 -5.29 1.75
CA ASP A 133 -2.34 -4.83 1.47
C ASP A 133 -1.77 -5.50 0.21
N MET A 134 -1.07 -4.71 -0.62
CA MET A 134 -0.38 -5.14 -1.82
C MET A 134 1.12 -4.94 -1.62
N VAL A 135 1.90 -6.01 -1.80
CA VAL A 135 3.31 -6.04 -1.43
C VAL A 135 4.20 -5.95 -2.66
N ASP A 136 5.20 -5.09 -2.61
CA ASP A 136 6.28 -4.99 -3.60
C ASP A 136 7.62 -5.50 -3.04
N GLY A 137 8.47 -5.98 -3.97
CA GLY A 137 9.73 -6.63 -3.69
C GLY A 137 9.65 -8.16 -3.75
N ILE A 138 8.45 -8.72 -3.86
CA ILE A 138 8.15 -10.14 -4.06
C ILE A 138 7.16 -10.33 -5.21
N GLU A 139 7.06 -11.54 -5.73
CA GLU A 139 6.05 -11.93 -6.71
C GLU A 139 5.17 -13.02 -6.10
N TYR A 140 3.85 -12.95 -6.31
CA TYR A 140 2.94 -13.96 -5.81
C TYR A 140 1.61 -13.98 -6.56
N THR A 141 0.94 -15.12 -6.49
CA THR A 141 -0.40 -15.31 -7.05
C THR A 141 -1.39 -15.59 -5.92
N ILE A 142 -2.53 -14.91 -5.94
CA ILE A 142 -3.68 -15.18 -5.08
C ILE A 142 -4.67 -16.02 -5.89
N LYS A 143 -4.78 -17.33 -5.60
CA LYS A 143 -5.78 -18.21 -6.20
C LYS A 143 -7.03 -18.24 -5.34
N VAL A 144 -8.02 -17.42 -5.71
CA VAL A 144 -9.22 -17.15 -4.90
C VAL A 144 -10.10 -18.41 -4.71
N SER A 145 -10.08 -19.33 -5.68
CA SER A 145 -10.82 -20.62 -5.57
C SER A 145 -10.24 -21.59 -4.55
N ASN A 146 -9.01 -21.38 -4.09
CA ASN A 146 -8.45 -22.16 -3.00
C ASN A 146 -9.10 -21.79 -1.65
N PRO A 147 -9.10 -22.71 -0.67
CA PRO A 147 -9.54 -22.40 0.69
C PRO A 147 -8.75 -21.22 1.28
N VAL A 148 -9.41 -20.40 2.10
CA VAL A 148 -8.75 -19.35 2.90
C VAL A 148 -7.59 -19.96 3.70
N GLY A 149 -6.44 -19.29 3.71
CA GLY A 149 -5.19 -19.78 4.31
C GLY A 149 -4.36 -20.69 3.40
N SER A 150 -4.78 -20.89 2.14
CA SER A 150 -4.05 -21.66 1.13
C SER A 150 -4.17 -21.04 -0.27
N ARG A 151 -4.37 -19.73 -0.34
CA ARG A 151 -4.59 -18.96 -1.57
C ARG A 151 -3.31 -18.44 -2.20
N ILE A 152 -2.25 -18.29 -1.39
CA ILE A 152 -0.96 -17.78 -1.88
C ILE A 152 -0.17 -18.91 -2.51
N ILE A 153 0.05 -18.79 -3.81
CA ILE A 153 0.85 -19.69 -4.63
C ILE A 153 1.95 -18.89 -5.35
N ASP A 154 2.98 -19.58 -5.84
CA ASP A 154 4.09 -18.99 -6.61
C ASP A 154 4.79 -17.80 -5.92
N LEU A 155 4.91 -17.87 -4.58
CA LEU A 155 5.58 -16.83 -3.80
C LEU A 155 7.09 -16.89 -4.04
N THR A 156 7.64 -15.83 -4.68
CA THR A 156 9.07 -15.72 -5.02
C THR A 156 9.65 -14.37 -4.58
N TYR A 157 10.96 -14.41 -4.33
CA TYR A 157 11.80 -13.22 -4.11
C TYR A 157 13.02 -13.34 -5.03
N GLU A 158 13.26 -12.32 -5.85
CA GLU A 158 14.33 -12.31 -6.86
C GLU A 158 14.30 -13.54 -7.78
N GLY A 159 13.10 -14.01 -8.11
CA GLY A 159 12.86 -15.16 -8.98
C GLY A 159 13.07 -16.54 -8.33
N LEU A 160 13.38 -16.58 -7.03
CA LEU A 160 13.54 -17.83 -6.27
C LEU A 160 12.37 -18.04 -5.31
N PRO A 161 11.92 -19.29 -5.09
CA PRO A 161 10.89 -19.57 -4.10
C PRO A 161 11.28 -19.10 -2.70
N VAL A 162 10.36 -18.42 -2.01
CA VAL A 162 10.58 -17.99 -0.62
C VAL A 162 10.53 -19.20 0.31
N THR A 163 11.56 -19.37 1.12
CA THR A 163 11.60 -20.42 2.16
C THR A 163 11.05 -19.91 3.49
N GLU A 164 10.55 -20.80 4.35
CA GLU A 164 9.90 -20.41 5.60
C GLU A 164 10.83 -19.64 6.56
N ASP A 165 12.11 -19.92 6.55
CA ASP A 165 13.15 -19.35 7.40
C ASP A 165 13.85 -18.12 6.79
N GLN A 166 13.61 -17.83 5.49
CA GLN A 166 14.13 -16.63 4.83
C GLN A 166 13.64 -15.36 5.55
N VAL A 167 14.53 -14.42 5.79
CA VAL A 167 14.22 -13.21 6.59
C VAL A 167 14.16 -11.99 5.70
N PHE A 168 13.16 -11.15 5.96
CA PHE A 168 12.92 -9.88 5.27
C PHE A 168 12.72 -8.73 6.26
N ASN A 169 13.15 -7.54 5.87
CA ASN A 169 12.74 -6.29 6.46
C ASN A 169 11.51 -5.78 5.67
N LEU A 170 10.35 -5.83 6.28
CA LEU A 170 9.07 -5.41 5.68
C LEU A 170 8.71 -4.02 6.15
N ALA A 171 8.64 -3.06 5.22
CA ALA A 171 8.14 -1.72 5.50
C ALA A 171 6.60 -1.69 5.46
N LEU A 172 6.02 -1.07 6.47
CA LEU A 172 4.58 -0.96 6.72
C LEU A 172 4.25 0.41 7.29
N ASN A 173 2.98 0.76 7.32
CA ASN A 173 2.51 1.84 8.18
C ASN A 173 2.33 1.34 9.63
N ASN A 174 2.34 2.28 10.59
CA ASN A 174 2.23 1.96 12.02
C ASN A 174 0.91 1.26 12.39
N TYR A 175 -0.21 1.55 11.72
CA TYR A 175 -1.48 0.86 11.93
C TYR A 175 -1.33 -0.64 11.64
N ARG A 176 -0.77 -1.00 10.48
CA ARG A 176 -0.53 -2.40 10.12
C ARG A 176 0.54 -3.03 11.01
N ALA A 177 1.60 -2.30 11.31
CA ALA A 177 2.69 -2.78 12.16
C ALA A 177 2.24 -3.12 13.59
N SER A 178 1.17 -2.50 14.09
CA SER A 178 0.54 -2.82 15.38
C SER A 178 -0.49 -3.95 15.31
N GLY A 179 -0.70 -4.55 14.15
CA GLY A 179 -1.66 -5.65 13.95
C GLY A 179 -3.06 -5.19 13.52
N GLY A 180 -3.22 -3.92 13.17
CA GLY A 180 -4.51 -3.38 12.72
C GLY A 180 -5.10 -4.20 11.57
N GLY A 181 -6.40 -4.50 11.62
CA GLY A 181 -7.10 -5.36 10.66
C GLY A 181 -6.85 -6.85 10.84
N ASP A 182 -6.60 -7.27 12.09
CA ASP A 182 -6.36 -8.67 12.50
C ASP A 182 -5.08 -9.30 11.93
N TYR A 183 -4.03 -8.47 11.78
CA TYR A 183 -2.71 -8.94 11.34
C TYR A 183 -1.79 -9.23 12.55
N GLU A 184 -2.23 -10.14 13.44
CA GLU A 184 -1.53 -10.48 14.68
C GLU A 184 -0.10 -10.98 14.44
N MET A 185 0.16 -11.70 13.34
CA MET A 185 1.49 -12.17 12.96
C MET A 185 2.48 -11.02 12.79
N ILE A 186 2.00 -9.85 12.36
CA ILE A 186 2.82 -8.63 12.20
C ILE A 186 2.98 -7.90 13.53
N ALA A 187 1.94 -7.83 14.36
CA ALA A 187 2.05 -7.22 15.68
C ALA A 187 3.20 -7.84 16.51
N ASN A 188 3.30 -9.16 16.45
CA ASN A 188 4.30 -9.95 17.20
C ASN A 188 5.70 -9.96 16.55
N ALA A 189 5.83 -9.53 15.29
CA ALA A 189 7.12 -9.47 14.62
C ALA A 189 8.02 -8.36 15.20
N PRO A 190 9.34 -8.57 15.31
CA PRO A 190 10.26 -7.57 15.86
C PRO A 190 10.27 -6.27 15.03
N VAL A 191 10.28 -5.13 15.70
CA VAL A 191 10.50 -3.82 15.09
C VAL A 191 12.00 -3.64 14.81
N VAL A 192 12.36 -3.33 13.57
CA VAL A 192 13.75 -3.03 13.15
C VAL A 192 13.97 -1.53 13.15
N LYS A 193 12.97 -0.78 12.68
CA LYS A 193 13.05 0.68 12.53
C LYS A 193 11.66 1.27 12.66
N GLU A 194 11.59 2.42 13.29
CA GLU A 194 10.39 3.25 13.37
C GLU A 194 10.80 4.70 13.12
N LEU A 195 10.06 5.38 12.24
CA LEU A 195 10.29 6.79 11.94
C LEU A 195 9.12 7.60 12.47
N SER A 196 9.42 8.72 13.13
CA SER A 196 8.40 9.66 13.61
C SER A 196 7.80 10.53 12.49
N THR A 197 8.38 10.46 11.30
CA THR A 197 7.88 11.21 10.13
C THR A 197 6.54 10.64 9.68
N ASP A 198 5.55 11.50 9.50
CA ASP A 198 4.28 11.16 8.88
C ASP A 198 4.47 10.72 7.42
N MET A 199 3.66 9.75 6.96
CA MET A 199 3.75 9.19 5.60
C MET A 199 3.55 10.26 4.54
N VAL A 200 2.59 11.17 4.73
CA VAL A 200 2.32 12.27 3.79
C VAL A 200 3.49 13.24 3.75
N GLU A 201 4.04 13.61 4.91
CA GLU A 201 5.23 14.44 4.99
C GLU A 201 6.44 13.79 4.31
N GLY A 202 6.63 12.48 4.54
CA GLY A 202 7.67 11.69 3.88
C GLY A 202 7.52 11.67 2.36
N LEU A 203 6.30 11.46 1.87
CA LEU A 203 5.98 11.51 0.44
C LEU A 203 6.24 12.90 -0.16
N ILE A 204 5.79 13.98 0.50
CA ILE A 204 6.03 15.36 0.05
C ILE A 204 7.53 15.64 -0.05
N LYS A 205 8.30 15.32 1.00
CA LYS A 205 9.76 15.52 1.01
C LYS A 205 10.45 14.73 -0.09
N TYR A 206 10.08 13.46 -0.23
CA TYR A 206 10.66 12.58 -1.24
C TYR A 206 10.38 13.09 -2.66
N ILE A 207 9.12 13.42 -2.97
CA ILE A 207 8.69 13.90 -4.28
C ILE A 207 9.35 15.27 -4.58
N THR A 208 9.42 16.17 -3.60
CA THR A 208 10.07 17.47 -3.79
C THR A 208 11.57 17.33 -4.10
N ALA A 209 12.23 16.34 -3.50
CA ALA A 209 13.64 16.04 -3.78
C ALA A 209 13.84 15.28 -5.11
N ASN A 210 12.82 14.55 -5.57
CA ASN A 210 12.81 13.75 -6.80
C ASN A 210 11.57 14.10 -7.63
N PRO A 211 11.53 15.31 -8.25
CA PRO A 211 10.29 15.84 -8.83
C PRO A 211 9.81 15.12 -10.08
N GLU A 212 10.68 14.39 -10.79
CA GLU A 212 10.27 13.51 -11.87
C GLU A 212 9.82 12.16 -11.29
N ILE A 213 8.49 11.97 -11.23
CA ILE A 213 7.88 10.77 -10.68
C ILE A 213 7.93 9.67 -11.73
N THR A 214 8.88 8.77 -11.55
CA THR A 214 8.97 7.51 -12.30
C THR A 214 8.45 6.38 -11.41
N CYS A 215 7.58 5.54 -11.94
CA CYS A 215 7.08 4.38 -11.22
C CYS A 215 7.56 3.11 -11.94
N ASP A 216 8.41 2.33 -11.26
CA ASP A 216 8.75 0.98 -11.70
C ASP A 216 7.61 0.02 -11.33
N HIS A 217 6.46 0.23 -12.02
CA HIS A 217 5.31 -0.61 -11.81
C HIS A 217 5.55 -1.99 -12.39
N LYS A 218 5.53 -3.00 -11.52
CA LYS A 218 5.61 -4.41 -11.88
C LYS A 218 4.27 -5.08 -11.63
N ASP A 219 3.87 -5.93 -12.54
CA ASP A 219 2.73 -6.83 -12.37
C ASP A 219 3.17 -8.06 -11.57
N ASN A 220 3.51 -7.82 -10.30
CA ASN A 220 4.07 -8.83 -9.39
C ASN A 220 3.00 -9.53 -8.53
N ILE A 221 1.74 -9.09 -8.62
CA ILE A 221 0.60 -9.69 -7.92
C ILE A 221 -0.42 -10.13 -8.96
N LYS A 222 -0.75 -11.43 -8.95
CA LYS A 222 -1.83 -11.97 -9.79
C LYS A 222 -2.97 -12.44 -8.89
N VAL A 223 -4.18 -12.01 -9.20
CA VAL A 223 -5.40 -12.50 -8.53
C VAL A 223 -6.18 -13.31 -9.57
N ILE A 224 -6.35 -14.60 -9.33
CA ILE A 224 -6.98 -15.56 -10.26
C ILE A 224 -8.03 -16.40 -9.55
N LEU A 225 -8.94 -17.00 -10.33
CA LEU A 225 -9.91 -18.00 -9.85
C LEU A 225 -9.25 -19.32 -9.48
#